data_efa47445ccafb2e6da91bedf4780cf04
#
_entry.id   efa47445ccafb2e6da91bedf4780cf04
#
_cell.length_a   1.000
_cell.length_b   1.000
_cell.length_c   1.000
_cell.angle_alpha   90.00
_cell.angle_beta   90.00
_cell.angle_gamma   90.00
#
_symmetry.space_group_name_H-M   'P 1'
#
loop_
_entity.id
_entity.type
_entity.pdbx_description
1 polymer ?
#
loop_
_entity_poly.entity_id
_entity_poly.type
_entity_poly.pdbx_seq_one_letter_code
_entity_poly.pdbx_strand_id
1 'polypeptide(L)'
;MKWGRGRAWTIFASAVILLAAGCAPQRTEESQQISTEIGTLPGVTQTTHDYANVFTKGQRFGLTVTVIPAVTAEQVTAVWDLFTKRVREVGFSQHDVTLTVVTPCTTQDATSGCGKVTSAVDPGAKQQPAPPFAEWVRLRQLPNIGGVDVSAAYSGPAPRVTMDVAVKGRQAGTPVDYRDITAAFRQIAGDFASLSGAVWRVGPVVGVYPALATERGFPDISAVVLWERLNAVAPTSSRFTSRSARKDQKDVQYSTARHYLNTTYAEVPAASEAQLRDIARQQLELLKQFGQPGIYELHVNKASVTVWLGGCMGEMPPSQRTSAVEAELRGKYETCPS
;
A
#
# COMPACT_ATOMS: atom_id res chain seq x y z
N MET A 1 -23.82 -72.31 35.24
CA MET A 1 -24.22 -71.03 34.64
C MET A 1 -23.42 -69.92 35.32
N LYS A 2 -22.37 -69.37 34.66
CA LYS A 2 -21.55 -68.24 35.17
C LYS A 2 -21.67 -67.11 34.13
N TRP A 3 -22.32 -66.04 34.54
CA TRP A 3 -22.42 -64.82 33.72
C TRP A 3 -21.21 -63.95 33.98
N GLY A 4 -20.46 -63.63 32.90
CA GLY A 4 -19.36 -62.73 32.91
C GLY A 4 -19.80 -61.26 32.95
N ARG A 5 -19.45 -60.59 34.04
CA ARG A 5 -19.46 -59.12 34.17
C ARG A 5 -18.05 -58.62 33.84
N GLY A 6 -17.91 -57.87 32.76
CA GLY A 6 -16.62 -57.25 32.47
C GLY A 6 -16.45 -56.77 31.04
N ARG A 7 -17.26 -55.77 30.57
CA ARG A 7 -16.96 -55.04 29.30
C ARG A 7 -17.73 -53.71 29.19
N ALA A 8 -17.76 -52.91 30.21
CA ALA A 8 -18.47 -51.62 30.13
C ALA A 8 -17.68 -50.38 30.58
N TRP A 9 -16.41 -50.49 30.89
CA TRP A 9 -15.62 -49.38 31.47
C TRP A 9 -14.51 -48.81 30.59
N THR A 10 -14.30 -49.32 29.37
CA THR A 10 -13.18 -48.87 28.50
C THR A 10 -13.61 -47.84 27.45
N ILE A 11 -14.88 -47.51 27.33
CA ILE A 11 -15.34 -46.57 26.29
C ILE A 11 -15.44 -45.12 26.81
N PHE A 12 -15.52 -44.89 28.13
CA PHE A 12 -15.63 -43.55 28.69
C PHE A 12 -14.32 -42.77 28.85
N ALA A 13 -13.19 -43.47 28.89
CA ALA A 13 -11.87 -42.82 29.03
C ALA A 13 -11.35 -42.20 27.71
N SER A 14 -11.81 -42.69 26.56
CA SER A 14 -11.32 -42.19 25.25
C SER A 14 -12.04 -40.92 24.78
N ALA A 15 -13.23 -40.61 25.31
CA ALA A 15 -14.00 -39.41 24.88
C ALA A 15 -13.57 -38.13 25.61
N VAL A 16 -12.91 -38.22 26.75
CA VAL A 16 -12.48 -37.02 27.52
C VAL A 16 -11.15 -36.46 26.98
N ILE A 17 -10.34 -37.27 26.31
CA ILE A 17 -9.02 -36.82 25.79
C ILE A 17 -9.19 -36.02 24.47
N LEU A 18 -10.27 -36.21 23.74
CA LEU A 18 -10.52 -35.51 22.48
C LEU A 18 -11.09 -34.08 22.62
N LEU A 19 -11.54 -33.68 23.79
CA LEU A 19 -12.04 -32.33 24.07
C LEU A 19 -10.98 -31.35 24.56
N ALA A 20 -9.79 -31.83 24.92
CA ALA A 20 -8.67 -30.98 25.36
C ALA A 20 -7.75 -30.50 24.22
N ALA A 21 -7.99 -30.94 22.99
CA ALA A 21 -7.05 -30.69 21.86
C ALA A 21 -7.42 -29.48 20.99
N GLY A 22 -8.32 -28.59 21.42
CA GLY A 22 -8.91 -27.60 20.52
C GLY A 22 -8.81 -26.12 20.88
N CYS A 23 -8.36 -25.77 22.09
CA CYS A 23 -8.22 -24.36 22.44
C CYS A 23 -6.73 -23.97 22.46
N ALA A 24 -6.32 -23.12 21.53
CA ALA A 24 -5.03 -22.47 21.65
C ALA A 24 -4.93 -21.77 23.01
N PRO A 25 -3.76 -21.81 23.68
CA PRO A 25 -3.61 -21.20 24.99
C PRO A 25 -3.92 -19.71 24.93
N GLN A 26 -4.66 -19.22 25.92
CA GLN A 26 -4.92 -17.80 26.11
C GLN A 26 -3.59 -17.10 26.42
N ARG A 27 -3.28 -16.02 25.69
CA ARG A 27 -2.01 -15.28 25.81
C ARG A 27 -2.22 -13.81 26.19
N THR A 28 -3.31 -13.52 26.92
CA THR A 28 -3.68 -12.16 27.28
C THR A 28 -2.65 -11.50 28.19
N GLU A 29 -2.20 -12.22 29.21
CA GLU A 29 -1.20 -11.71 30.17
C GLU A 29 0.16 -11.49 29.51
N GLU A 30 0.60 -12.44 28.67
CA GLU A 30 1.85 -12.33 27.93
C GLU A 30 1.81 -11.18 26.92
N SER A 31 0.67 -10.95 26.24
CA SER A 31 0.52 -9.81 25.33
C SER A 31 0.62 -8.47 26.08
N GLN A 32 0.04 -8.39 27.27
CA GLN A 32 0.14 -7.23 28.17
C GLN A 32 1.59 -7.02 28.63
N GLN A 33 2.27 -8.11 29.02
CA GLN A 33 3.67 -8.03 29.47
C GLN A 33 4.58 -7.53 28.34
N ILE A 34 4.43 -8.06 27.11
CA ILE A 34 5.19 -7.58 25.93
C ILE A 34 4.97 -6.09 25.72
N SER A 35 3.70 -5.64 25.77
CA SER A 35 3.33 -4.23 25.63
C SER A 35 4.02 -3.36 26.69
N THR A 36 4.03 -3.83 27.94
CA THR A 36 4.66 -3.12 29.07
C THR A 36 6.19 -3.04 28.91
N GLU A 37 6.84 -4.14 28.56
CA GLU A 37 8.30 -4.19 28.35
C GLU A 37 8.73 -3.22 27.23
N ILE A 38 8.01 -3.22 26.10
CA ILE A 38 8.31 -2.33 24.98
C ILE A 38 8.06 -0.88 25.35
N GLY A 39 7.05 -0.61 26.20
CA GLY A 39 6.77 0.73 26.73
C GLY A 39 7.92 1.36 27.50
N THR A 40 8.88 0.56 27.98
CA THR A 40 10.06 1.07 28.70
C THR A 40 11.24 1.46 27.79
N LEU A 41 11.16 1.16 26.49
CA LEU A 41 12.26 1.44 25.56
C LEU A 41 12.44 2.93 25.30
N PRO A 42 13.69 3.40 25.12
CA PRO A 42 13.97 4.79 24.78
C PRO A 42 13.25 5.23 23.50
N GLY A 43 12.62 6.41 23.56
CA GLY A 43 11.88 6.96 22.43
C GLY A 43 10.42 6.50 22.31
N VAL A 44 10.00 5.50 23.09
CA VAL A 44 8.60 5.08 23.19
C VAL A 44 7.85 6.00 24.16
N THR A 45 6.68 6.46 23.73
CA THR A 45 5.81 7.31 24.56
C THR A 45 4.53 6.60 25.01
N GLN A 46 4.08 5.63 24.22
CA GLN A 46 2.86 4.88 24.51
C GLN A 46 2.87 3.54 23.79
N THR A 47 2.26 2.53 24.39
CA THR A 47 1.94 1.25 23.75
C THR A 47 0.46 0.95 23.89
N THR A 48 -0.11 0.34 22.87
CA THR A 48 -1.48 -0.17 22.86
C THR A 48 -1.47 -1.53 22.19
N HIS A 49 -2.10 -2.53 22.82
CA HIS A 49 -2.18 -3.86 22.22
C HIS A 49 -3.64 -4.25 21.97
N ASP A 50 -3.84 -5.08 20.96
CA ASP A 50 -5.09 -5.75 20.60
C ASP A 50 -4.82 -7.25 20.55
N TYR A 51 -5.42 -7.99 21.47
CA TYR A 51 -5.32 -9.44 21.52
C TYR A 51 -6.69 -10.07 21.36
N ALA A 52 -6.82 -11.01 20.46
CA ALA A 52 -8.03 -11.80 20.29
C ALA A 52 -7.68 -13.28 20.08
N ASN A 53 -8.40 -14.14 20.80
CA ASN A 53 -8.39 -15.57 20.60
C ASN A 53 -9.84 -16.08 20.63
N VAL A 54 -10.58 -15.79 19.56
CA VAL A 54 -12.00 -16.14 19.44
C VAL A 54 -12.26 -16.84 18.12
N PHE A 55 -13.02 -17.90 18.17
CA PHE A 55 -13.32 -18.77 17.02
C PHE A 55 -13.82 -17.98 15.79
N THR A 56 -14.65 -16.96 16.01
CA THR A 56 -15.26 -16.17 14.91
C THR A 56 -14.37 -15.05 14.38
N LYS A 57 -13.37 -14.60 15.14
CA LYS A 57 -12.47 -13.47 14.77
C LYS A 57 -11.04 -13.91 14.49
N GLY A 58 -10.74 -15.21 14.63
CA GLY A 58 -9.40 -15.75 14.52
C GLY A 58 -8.53 -15.44 15.74
N GLN A 59 -7.25 -15.79 15.61
CA GLN A 59 -6.24 -15.55 16.63
C GLN A 59 -5.34 -14.42 16.15
N ARG A 60 -5.28 -13.33 16.88
CA ARG A 60 -4.46 -12.17 16.50
C ARG A 60 -3.80 -11.52 17.71
N PHE A 61 -2.63 -10.97 17.48
CA PHE A 61 -1.94 -10.10 18.40
C PHE A 61 -1.37 -8.90 17.64
N GLY A 62 -1.92 -7.72 17.88
CA GLY A 62 -1.45 -6.45 17.33
C GLY A 62 -0.83 -5.61 18.44
N LEU A 63 0.37 -5.06 18.23
CA LEU A 63 0.97 -4.06 19.10
C LEU A 63 1.18 -2.76 18.32
N THR A 64 0.63 -1.66 18.83
CA THR A 64 0.90 -0.32 18.35
C THR A 64 1.81 0.40 19.34
N VAL A 65 2.92 0.90 18.85
CA VAL A 65 3.95 1.61 19.61
C VAL A 65 4.03 3.05 19.11
N THR A 66 3.66 4.01 19.93
CA THR A 66 3.82 5.42 19.63
C THR A 66 5.20 5.87 20.09
N VAL A 67 5.94 6.53 19.19
CA VAL A 67 7.30 7.00 19.46
C VAL A 67 7.40 8.52 19.32
N ILE A 68 8.44 9.10 19.92
CA ILE A 68 8.70 10.55 19.80
C ILE A 68 8.96 10.95 18.33
N PRO A 69 8.68 12.19 17.92
CA PRO A 69 8.97 12.66 16.55
C PRO A 69 10.43 12.52 16.12
N ALA A 70 11.37 12.70 17.07
CA ALA A 70 12.82 12.62 16.85
C ALA A 70 13.39 11.20 17.03
N VAL A 71 12.55 10.15 16.96
CA VAL A 71 13.00 8.76 17.11
C VAL A 71 14.07 8.41 16.07
N THR A 72 15.10 7.67 16.50
CA THR A 72 16.16 7.18 15.61
C THR A 72 15.83 5.79 15.04
N ALA A 73 16.55 5.41 13.98
CA ALA A 73 16.40 4.10 13.37
C ALA A 73 16.75 2.96 14.35
N GLU A 74 17.80 3.18 15.17
CA GLU A 74 18.25 2.23 16.19
C GLU A 74 17.19 1.99 17.26
N GLN A 75 16.51 3.06 17.70
CA GLN A 75 15.44 2.96 18.68
C GLN A 75 14.24 2.16 18.13
N VAL A 76 13.85 2.39 16.88
CA VAL A 76 12.76 1.64 16.25
C VAL A 76 13.17 0.19 15.99
N THR A 77 14.42 -0.05 15.62
CA THR A 77 14.96 -1.41 15.46
C THR A 77 14.95 -2.16 16.78
N ALA A 78 15.31 -1.51 17.90
CA ALA A 78 15.24 -2.12 19.23
C ALA A 78 13.80 -2.54 19.61
N VAL A 79 12.78 -1.73 19.23
CA VAL A 79 11.37 -2.11 19.38
C VAL A 79 11.05 -3.39 18.58
N TRP A 80 11.48 -3.46 17.33
CA TRP A 80 11.29 -4.63 16.46
C TRP A 80 11.94 -5.88 17.02
N ASP A 81 13.21 -5.77 17.43
CA ASP A 81 13.99 -6.90 17.91
C ASP A 81 13.41 -7.47 19.20
N LEU A 82 13.03 -6.60 20.16
CA LEU A 82 12.40 -7.04 21.39
C LEU A 82 11.04 -7.68 21.12
N PHE A 83 10.21 -7.05 20.27
CA PHE A 83 8.88 -7.56 19.93
C PHE A 83 8.96 -8.95 19.28
N THR A 84 9.78 -9.10 18.23
CA THR A 84 9.91 -10.36 17.49
C THR A 84 10.54 -11.46 18.36
N LYS A 85 11.47 -11.10 19.23
CA LYS A 85 12.03 -12.02 20.24
C LYS A 85 10.94 -12.54 21.19
N ARG A 86 10.20 -11.64 21.83
CA ARG A 86 9.18 -11.98 22.83
C ARG A 86 8.01 -12.76 22.23
N VAL A 87 7.56 -12.41 21.04
CA VAL A 87 6.51 -13.13 20.31
C VAL A 87 6.91 -14.59 20.06
N ARG A 88 8.16 -14.84 19.72
CA ARG A 88 8.70 -16.20 19.54
C ARG A 88 8.84 -16.96 20.86
N GLU A 89 9.39 -16.33 21.90
CA GLU A 89 9.56 -16.94 23.21
C GLU A 89 8.23 -17.37 23.82
N VAL A 90 7.20 -16.56 23.69
CA VAL A 90 5.85 -16.85 24.19
C VAL A 90 5.11 -17.88 23.32
N GLY A 91 5.44 -17.98 22.04
CA GLY A 91 4.85 -18.96 21.12
C GLY A 91 3.50 -18.53 20.56
N PHE A 92 3.45 -17.36 19.91
CA PHE A 92 2.28 -16.87 19.16
C PHE A 92 2.13 -17.50 17.76
N SER A 93 2.66 -18.71 17.52
CA SER A 93 2.76 -19.33 16.19
C SER A 93 1.43 -19.56 15.46
N GLN A 94 0.32 -19.52 16.19
CA GLN A 94 -1.03 -19.66 15.61
C GLN A 94 -1.78 -18.32 15.47
N HIS A 95 -1.11 -17.20 15.77
CA HIS A 95 -1.71 -15.89 15.75
C HIS A 95 -1.22 -15.08 14.56
N ASP A 96 -2.12 -14.29 13.98
CA ASP A 96 -1.76 -13.20 13.09
C ASP A 96 -1.12 -12.09 13.93
N VAL A 97 0.20 -11.96 13.85
CA VAL A 97 0.96 -11.02 14.64
C VAL A 97 1.34 -9.80 13.82
N THR A 98 1.08 -8.61 14.37
CA THR A 98 1.37 -7.34 13.70
C THR A 98 2.01 -6.36 14.67
N LEU A 99 3.10 -5.73 14.26
CA LEU A 99 3.68 -4.55 14.92
C LEU A 99 3.39 -3.30 14.09
N THR A 100 2.88 -2.26 14.74
CA THR A 100 2.74 -0.93 14.16
C THR A 100 3.52 0.07 14.99
N VAL A 101 4.49 0.75 14.40
CA VAL A 101 5.20 1.87 15.03
C VAL A 101 4.65 3.16 14.44
N VAL A 102 4.25 4.11 15.29
CA VAL A 102 3.58 5.36 14.89
C VAL A 102 4.34 6.56 15.42
N THR A 103 4.55 7.54 14.57
CA THR A 103 4.91 8.90 14.99
C THR A 103 3.66 9.77 14.86
N PRO A 104 3.17 10.37 15.94
CA PRO A 104 1.96 11.18 15.90
C PRO A 104 2.15 12.41 15.01
N CYS A 105 1.12 12.77 14.27
CA CYS A 105 1.03 14.07 13.61
C CYS A 105 0.68 15.12 14.68
N THR A 106 1.45 16.17 14.78
CA THR A 106 1.07 17.31 15.63
C THR A 106 -0.05 18.08 14.92
N THR A 107 -1.15 18.34 15.62
CA THR A 107 -2.38 18.94 15.07
C THR A 107 -2.20 20.35 14.51
N GLN A 108 -1.13 21.06 14.87
CA GLN A 108 -0.81 22.41 14.35
C GLN A 108 0.02 22.38 13.07
N ASP A 109 0.77 21.30 12.84
CA ASP A 109 1.51 21.05 11.61
C ASP A 109 1.20 19.62 11.14
N ALA A 110 0.02 19.40 10.56
CA ALA A 110 -0.29 18.14 9.88
C ALA A 110 0.72 17.81 8.75
N THR A 111 1.85 18.49 8.77
CA THR A 111 2.81 18.62 7.71
C THR A 111 4.23 18.22 8.06
N SER A 112 4.56 17.77 9.27
CA SER A 112 5.95 17.43 9.54
C SER A 112 6.15 16.09 10.23
N GLY A 113 6.71 15.16 9.48
CA GLY A 113 7.39 13.98 10.01
C GLY A 113 6.50 12.93 10.67
N CYS A 114 5.19 12.97 10.47
CA CYS A 114 4.33 11.90 10.94
C CYS A 114 4.36 10.66 10.03
N GLY A 115 3.83 9.56 10.52
CA GLY A 115 3.72 8.33 9.73
C GLY A 115 3.75 7.09 10.59
N LYS A 116 3.63 5.96 9.93
CA LYS A 116 3.64 4.65 10.58
C LYS A 116 4.42 3.62 9.79
N VAL A 117 4.94 2.65 10.50
CA VAL A 117 5.43 1.40 9.91
C VAL A 117 4.57 0.27 10.45
N THR A 118 3.88 -0.44 9.58
CA THR A 118 3.12 -1.64 9.92
C THR A 118 3.78 -2.85 9.31
N SER A 119 4.03 -3.86 10.13
CA SER A 119 4.67 -5.09 9.70
C SER A 119 3.97 -6.30 10.27
N ALA A 120 3.66 -7.27 9.40
CA ALA A 120 3.33 -8.60 9.84
C ALA A 120 4.58 -9.26 10.44
N VAL A 121 4.40 -10.09 11.46
CA VAL A 121 5.47 -10.86 12.10
C VAL A 121 5.13 -12.34 12.00
N ASP A 122 6.07 -13.15 11.51
CA ASP A 122 5.95 -14.59 11.52
C ASP A 122 6.63 -15.13 12.81
N PRO A 123 5.85 -15.55 13.81
CA PRO A 123 6.40 -16.09 15.05
C PRO A 123 7.17 -17.40 14.87
N GLY A 124 6.94 -18.11 13.76
CA GLY A 124 7.62 -19.35 13.42
C GLY A 124 8.96 -19.15 12.72
N ALA A 125 9.21 -17.97 12.17
CA ALA A 125 10.45 -17.69 11.47
C ALA A 125 11.64 -17.61 12.44
N LYS A 126 12.71 -18.35 12.15
CA LYS A 126 13.96 -18.27 12.95
C LYS A 126 14.56 -16.86 12.90
N GLN A 127 14.48 -16.24 11.76
CA GLN A 127 14.94 -14.86 11.53
C GLN A 127 14.01 -14.21 10.50
N GLN A 128 13.55 -13.02 10.81
CA GLN A 128 12.72 -12.21 9.92
C GLN A 128 13.43 -10.86 9.75
N PRO A 129 13.71 -10.42 8.51
CA PRO A 129 14.34 -9.13 8.29
C PRO A 129 13.46 -8.00 8.84
N ALA A 130 14.07 -6.98 9.39
CA ALA A 130 13.33 -5.81 9.86
C ALA A 130 12.74 -5.02 8.68
N PRO A 131 11.62 -4.32 8.87
CA PRO A 131 11.17 -3.29 7.96
C PRO A 131 12.24 -2.22 7.72
N PRO A 132 12.15 -1.41 6.65
CA PRO A 132 13.14 -0.38 6.32
C PRO A 132 13.04 0.86 7.26
N PHE A 133 13.31 0.67 8.55
CA PHE A 133 13.19 1.71 9.56
C PHE A 133 14.15 2.88 9.34
N ALA A 134 15.35 2.61 8.88
CA ALA A 134 16.34 3.66 8.59
C ALA A 134 15.86 4.59 7.47
N GLU A 135 15.34 4.00 6.41
CA GLU A 135 14.78 4.74 5.29
C GLU A 135 13.50 5.49 5.69
N TRP A 136 12.63 4.87 6.49
CA TRP A 136 11.43 5.52 7.01
C TRP A 136 11.76 6.76 7.84
N VAL A 137 12.73 6.66 8.77
CA VAL A 137 13.18 7.79 9.59
C VAL A 137 13.77 8.90 8.71
N ARG A 138 14.63 8.56 7.74
CA ARG A 138 15.23 9.54 6.83
C ARG A 138 14.22 10.22 5.91
N LEU A 139 13.28 9.46 5.34
CA LEU A 139 12.21 10.01 4.48
C LEU A 139 11.37 11.05 5.20
N ARG A 140 10.99 10.78 6.46
CA ARG A 140 10.20 11.69 7.27
C ARG A 140 10.90 13.02 7.58
N GLN A 141 12.24 13.04 7.52
CA GLN A 141 13.06 14.23 7.78
C GLN A 141 13.22 15.12 6.55
N LEU A 142 12.81 14.67 5.37
CA LEU A 142 12.87 15.50 4.17
C LEU A 142 11.89 16.68 4.28
N PRO A 143 12.32 17.91 3.92
CA PRO A 143 11.53 19.12 4.18
C PRO A 143 10.21 19.18 3.42
N ASN A 144 10.14 18.54 2.25
CA ASN A 144 8.96 18.46 1.40
C ASN A 144 8.04 17.28 1.71
N ILE A 145 8.40 16.44 2.68
CA ILE A 145 7.61 15.28 3.09
C ILE A 145 6.78 15.62 4.32
N GLY A 146 5.48 15.37 4.27
CA GLY A 146 4.53 15.56 5.35
C GLY A 146 4.30 14.32 6.18
N GLY A 147 4.38 13.14 5.54
CA GLY A 147 4.19 11.86 6.22
C GLY A 147 4.69 10.68 5.39
N VAL A 148 4.99 9.59 6.08
CA VAL A 148 5.45 8.35 5.43
C VAL A 148 4.82 7.15 6.10
N ASP A 149 3.98 6.43 5.37
CA ASP A 149 3.42 5.16 5.80
C ASP A 149 4.13 4.01 5.10
N VAL A 150 4.58 3.03 5.87
CA VAL A 150 5.26 1.83 5.39
C VAL A 150 4.44 0.61 5.77
N SER A 151 4.24 -0.30 4.82
CA SER A 151 3.70 -1.62 5.07
C SER A 151 4.68 -2.68 4.60
N ALA A 152 5.06 -3.59 5.48
CA ALA A 152 5.92 -4.72 5.16
C ALA A 152 5.16 -6.03 5.37
N ALA A 153 4.92 -6.77 4.27
CA ALA A 153 4.27 -8.07 4.28
C ALA A 153 5.27 -9.16 3.87
N TYR A 154 5.25 -10.28 4.58
CA TYR A 154 6.16 -11.40 4.36
C TYR A 154 5.38 -12.57 3.77
N SER A 155 5.42 -12.73 2.46
CA SER A 155 4.85 -13.88 1.74
C SER A 155 5.91 -14.74 1.04
N GLY A 156 7.19 -14.57 1.43
CA GLY A 156 8.35 -15.24 0.84
C GLY A 156 9.65 -14.83 1.53
N PRO A 157 10.81 -15.13 0.93
CA PRO A 157 12.13 -14.89 1.55
C PRO A 157 12.47 -13.41 1.72
N ALA A 158 11.82 -12.51 1.00
CA ALA A 158 11.99 -11.07 1.12
C ALA A 158 10.64 -10.38 1.37
N PRO A 159 10.62 -9.31 2.19
CA PRO A 159 9.39 -8.57 2.44
C PRO A 159 8.93 -7.83 1.19
N ARG A 160 7.62 -7.83 0.95
CA ARG A 160 7.00 -6.88 0.03
C ARG A 160 6.78 -5.58 0.79
N VAL A 161 7.55 -4.57 0.45
CA VAL A 161 7.46 -3.25 1.08
C VAL A 161 6.59 -2.33 0.23
N THR A 162 5.64 -1.67 0.86
CA THR A 162 4.83 -0.60 0.25
C THR A 162 5.12 0.70 1.01
N MET A 163 5.42 1.75 0.27
CA MET A 163 5.73 3.08 0.76
C MET A 163 4.65 4.05 0.28
N ASP A 164 3.92 4.66 1.18
CA ASP A 164 2.98 5.75 0.90
C ASP A 164 3.55 7.05 1.46
N VAL A 165 3.95 7.95 0.57
CA VAL A 165 4.65 9.18 0.90
C VAL A 165 3.74 10.37 0.65
N ALA A 166 3.44 11.11 1.70
CA ALA A 166 2.65 12.33 1.67
C ALA A 166 3.55 13.55 1.47
N VAL A 167 3.34 14.29 0.37
CA VAL A 167 4.12 15.46 -0.01
C VAL A 167 3.40 16.74 0.45
N LYS A 168 4.16 17.73 0.89
CA LYS A 168 3.70 19.09 1.19
C LYS A 168 3.73 19.96 -0.06
N GLY A 169 2.82 20.93 -0.15
CA GLY A 169 2.93 22.02 -1.12
C GLY A 169 4.16 22.90 -0.85
N ARG A 170 4.67 23.53 -1.88
CA ARG A 170 5.86 24.42 -1.79
C ARG A 170 5.70 25.57 -0.80
N GLN A 171 4.49 26.00 -0.60
CA GLN A 171 4.15 27.02 0.37
C GLN A 171 3.09 26.49 1.32
N ALA A 172 3.16 26.87 2.58
CA ALA A 172 2.17 26.50 3.58
C ALA A 172 0.77 26.93 3.13
N GLY A 173 -0.19 26.01 3.18
CA GLY A 173 -1.57 26.26 2.78
C GLY A 173 -1.84 26.22 1.28
N THR A 174 -0.83 26.01 0.43
CA THR A 174 -1.06 25.81 -1.01
C THR A 174 -1.37 24.34 -1.32
N PRO A 175 -2.30 24.06 -2.23
CA PRO A 175 -2.50 22.69 -2.72
C PRO A 175 -1.24 22.14 -3.36
N VAL A 176 -0.97 20.87 -3.14
CA VAL A 176 0.12 20.14 -3.79
C VAL A 176 -0.20 19.98 -5.28
N ASP A 177 0.72 20.37 -6.14
CA ASP A 177 0.61 20.15 -7.57
C ASP A 177 1.45 18.95 -8.03
N TYR A 178 1.32 18.57 -9.32
CA TYR A 178 2.05 17.44 -9.88
C TYR A 178 3.58 17.66 -9.91
N ARG A 179 4.06 18.92 -9.92
CA ARG A 179 5.49 19.25 -9.92
C ARG A 179 6.10 19.01 -8.54
N ASP A 180 5.33 19.23 -7.48
CA ASP A 180 5.75 18.91 -6.11
C ASP A 180 5.92 17.40 -5.97
N ILE A 181 5.00 16.61 -6.52
CA ILE A 181 5.04 15.15 -6.51
C ILE A 181 6.26 14.64 -7.28
N THR A 182 6.51 15.14 -8.50
CA THR A 182 7.66 14.67 -9.30
C THR A 182 8.99 15.10 -8.71
N ALA A 183 9.07 16.28 -8.11
CA ALA A 183 10.29 16.72 -7.41
C ALA A 183 10.60 15.80 -6.22
N ALA A 184 9.59 15.51 -5.37
CA ALA A 184 9.74 14.58 -4.28
C ALA A 184 10.12 13.17 -4.77
N PHE A 185 9.46 12.69 -5.83
CA PHE A 185 9.74 11.37 -6.39
C PHE A 185 11.16 11.24 -6.93
N ARG A 186 11.68 12.25 -7.64
CA ARG A 186 13.07 12.27 -8.12
C ARG A 186 14.07 12.25 -6.99
N GLN A 187 13.82 13.00 -5.92
CA GLN A 187 14.66 12.98 -4.72
C GLN A 187 14.64 11.60 -4.07
N ILE A 188 13.46 11.01 -3.89
CA ILE A 188 13.32 9.65 -3.32
C ILE A 188 14.07 8.63 -4.16
N ALA A 189 13.94 8.65 -5.48
CA ALA A 189 14.61 7.71 -6.37
C ALA A 189 16.14 7.85 -6.32
N GLY A 190 16.66 9.06 -6.12
CA GLY A 190 18.11 9.31 -5.95
C GLY A 190 18.64 8.88 -4.59
N ASP A 191 17.94 9.24 -3.51
CA ASP A 191 18.44 9.10 -2.14
C ASP A 191 18.14 7.75 -1.49
N PHE A 192 17.16 7.00 -2.03
CA PHE A 192 16.64 5.74 -1.46
C PHE A 192 16.70 4.57 -2.44
N ALA A 193 17.80 4.45 -3.19
CA ALA A 193 18.00 3.38 -4.16
C ALA A 193 17.90 1.97 -3.55
N SER A 194 18.16 1.80 -2.24
CA SER A 194 17.98 0.56 -1.49
C SER A 194 16.52 0.07 -1.52
N LEU A 195 15.56 0.97 -1.68
CA LEU A 195 14.13 0.68 -1.79
C LEU A 195 13.62 0.60 -3.23
N SER A 196 14.52 0.42 -4.21
CA SER A 196 14.16 0.33 -5.63
C SER A 196 13.17 -0.79 -5.96
N GLY A 197 13.04 -1.81 -5.10
CA GLY A 197 12.06 -2.90 -5.25
C GLY A 197 10.71 -2.65 -4.57
N ALA A 198 10.56 -1.58 -3.80
CA ALA A 198 9.33 -1.28 -3.08
C ALA A 198 8.20 -0.82 -4.03
N VAL A 199 6.96 -1.00 -3.59
CA VAL A 199 5.78 -0.36 -4.19
C VAL A 199 5.68 1.06 -3.64
N TRP A 200 5.55 2.04 -4.50
CA TRP A 200 5.50 3.44 -4.10
C TRP A 200 4.17 4.09 -4.45
N ARG A 201 3.68 4.89 -3.54
CA ARG A 201 2.70 5.93 -3.81
C ARG A 201 3.24 7.24 -3.25
N VAL A 202 3.32 8.26 -4.10
CA VAL A 202 3.73 9.61 -3.73
C VAL A 202 2.58 10.54 -4.09
N GLY A 203 2.02 11.21 -3.10
CA GLY A 203 0.81 12.02 -3.26
C GLY A 203 0.73 13.14 -2.24
N PRO A 204 -0.35 13.92 -2.20
CA PRO A 204 -0.52 15.01 -1.25
C PRO A 204 -0.83 14.50 0.17
N VAL A 205 -0.50 15.31 1.18
CA VAL A 205 -0.89 15.05 2.59
C VAL A 205 -2.41 14.99 2.73
N VAL A 206 -3.12 15.89 2.05
CA VAL A 206 -4.58 15.97 2.08
C VAL A 206 -5.13 15.69 0.69
N GLY A 207 -6.07 14.78 0.60
CA GLY A 207 -6.64 14.35 -0.68
C GLY A 207 -5.92 13.11 -1.24
N VAL A 208 -6.39 12.66 -2.39
CA VAL A 208 -5.89 11.44 -3.04
C VAL A 208 -5.03 11.78 -4.25
N TYR A 209 -5.19 12.95 -4.81
CA TYR A 209 -4.59 13.38 -6.07
C TYR A 209 -3.99 14.79 -5.98
N PRO A 210 -3.00 15.11 -6.85
CA PRO A 210 -2.35 14.22 -7.81
C PRO A 210 -1.50 13.16 -7.08
N ALA A 211 -1.31 11.98 -7.66
CA ALA A 211 -0.45 10.96 -7.08
C ALA A 211 0.28 10.15 -8.17
N LEU A 212 1.53 9.80 -7.89
CA LEU A 212 2.33 8.88 -8.69
C LEU A 212 2.46 7.56 -7.93
N ALA A 213 1.97 6.47 -8.51
CA ALA A 213 2.04 5.15 -7.92
C ALA A 213 2.83 4.19 -8.82
N THR A 214 3.55 3.25 -8.20
CA THR A 214 4.30 2.20 -8.90
C THR A 214 3.87 0.85 -8.36
N GLU A 215 3.90 -0.17 -9.18
CA GLU A 215 3.60 -1.54 -8.73
C GLU A 215 4.84 -2.26 -8.22
N ARG A 216 6.00 -1.96 -8.81
CA ARG A 216 7.32 -2.48 -8.35
C ARG A 216 8.41 -1.49 -8.71
N GLY A 217 9.07 -0.99 -7.68
CA GLY A 217 10.24 -0.14 -7.83
C GLY A 217 9.94 1.25 -8.40
N PHE A 218 11.01 1.96 -8.67
CA PHE A 218 10.91 3.29 -9.27
C PHE A 218 10.58 3.18 -10.77
N PRO A 219 9.68 4.04 -11.30
CA PRO A 219 9.47 4.15 -12.73
C PRO A 219 10.73 4.75 -13.39
N ASP A 220 10.91 4.45 -14.67
CA ASP A 220 11.92 5.11 -15.48
C ASP A 220 11.66 6.63 -15.51
N ILE A 221 12.72 7.42 -15.60
CA ILE A 221 12.63 8.89 -15.68
C ILE A 221 11.73 9.34 -16.84
N SER A 222 11.72 8.60 -17.95
CA SER A 222 10.84 8.85 -19.08
C SER A 222 9.35 8.73 -18.72
N ALA A 223 8.98 7.77 -17.83
CA ALA A 223 7.62 7.63 -17.35
C ALA A 223 7.23 8.80 -16.43
N VAL A 224 8.15 9.30 -15.62
CA VAL A 224 7.93 10.49 -14.78
C VAL A 224 7.73 11.74 -15.66
N VAL A 225 8.54 11.92 -16.70
CA VAL A 225 8.41 13.02 -17.67
C VAL A 225 7.09 12.93 -18.43
N LEU A 226 6.69 11.71 -18.84
CA LEU A 226 5.39 11.50 -19.46
C LEU A 226 4.25 11.91 -18.52
N TRP A 227 4.32 11.51 -17.26
CA TRP A 227 3.32 11.86 -16.26
C TRP A 227 3.21 13.39 -16.06
N GLU A 228 4.35 14.12 -16.05
CA GLU A 228 4.37 15.58 -16.02
C GLU A 228 3.66 16.20 -17.26
N ARG A 229 3.98 15.68 -18.45
CA ARG A 229 3.35 16.16 -19.71
C ARG A 229 1.84 15.89 -19.74
N LEU A 230 1.39 14.74 -19.26
CA LEU A 230 -0.03 14.40 -19.16
C LEU A 230 -0.78 15.32 -18.19
N ASN A 231 -0.14 15.68 -17.06
CA ASN A 231 -0.72 16.64 -16.13
C ASN A 231 -0.74 18.06 -16.70
N ALA A 232 0.26 18.45 -17.48
CA ALA A 232 0.36 19.78 -18.06
C ALA A 232 -0.75 20.09 -19.08
N VAL A 233 -1.32 19.08 -19.76
CA VAL A 233 -2.44 19.23 -20.68
C VAL A 233 -3.80 19.10 -20.01
N ALA A 234 -3.82 18.74 -18.73
CA ALA A 234 -5.03 18.63 -17.93
C ALA A 234 -5.30 19.94 -17.16
N PRO A 235 -6.56 20.29 -16.85
CA PRO A 235 -6.86 21.40 -15.96
C PRO A 235 -6.19 21.23 -14.60
N THR A 236 -5.83 22.34 -13.94
CA THR A 236 -5.16 22.35 -12.62
C THR A 236 -5.95 21.67 -11.51
N SER A 237 -7.27 21.56 -11.65
CA SER A 237 -8.18 20.81 -10.76
C SER A 237 -8.20 19.30 -11.01
N SER A 238 -7.43 18.83 -12.01
CA SER A 238 -7.44 17.43 -12.41
C SER A 238 -6.74 16.55 -11.40
N ARG A 239 -7.31 15.37 -11.15
CA ARG A 239 -6.78 14.35 -10.27
C ARG A 239 -6.18 13.24 -11.12
N PHE A 240 -4.89 13.06 -11.03
CA PHE A 240 -4.15 12.17 -11.91
C PHE A 240 -3.34 11.14 -11.14
N THR A 241 -3.51 9.87 -11.48
CA THR A 241 -2.69 8.77 -10.96
C THR A 241 -2.13 7.95 -12.12
N SER A 242 -0.84 7.68 -12.08
CA SER A 242 -0.19 6.73 -12.98
C SER A 242 0.27 5.52 -12.20
N ARG A 243 0.03 4.33 -12.74
CA ARG A 243 0.65 3.08 -12.28
C ARG A 243 1.56 2.58 -13.38
N SER A 244 2.81 2.33 -13.02
CA SER A 244 3.81 1.76 -13.92
C SER A 244 4.13 0.34 -13.49
N ALA A 245 3.93 -0.65 -14.37
CA ALA A 245 4.39 -2.00 -14.18
C ALA A 245 5.73 -2.22 -14.90
N ARG A 246 6.66 -2.97 -14.30
CA ARG A 246 7.93 -3.31 -14.95
C ARG A 246 7.74 -4.34 -16.08
N LYS A 247 8.48 -4.17 -17.18
CA LYS A 247 8.47 -5.05 -18.37
C LYS A 247 8.84 -6.52 -18.11
N ASP A 248 9.57 -6.79 -17.04
CA ASP A 248 10.19 -8.10 -16.73
C ASP A 248 9.30 -9.00 -15.87
N GLN A 249 8.05 -8.62 -15.64
CA GLN A 249 7.15 -9.37 -14.78
C GLN A 249 6.44 -10.48 -15.55
N LYS A 250 7.04 -11.69 -15.54
CA LYS A 250 6.51 -12.89 -16.25
C LYS A 250 5.27 -13.54 -15.60
N ASP A 251 4.93 -13.18 -14.36
CA ASP A 251 4.00 -13.97 -13.55
C ASP A 251 2.60 -13.39 -13.39
N VAL A 252 2.24 -12.33 -14.10
CA VAL A 252 0.86 -11.85 -14.08
C VAL A 252 0.20 -12.17 -15.40
N GLN A 253 -0.73 -13.09 -15.38
CA GLN A 253 -1.50 -13.59 -16.54
C GLN A 253 -2.24 -12.50 -17.34
N TYR A 254 -2.10 -11.22 -16.94
CA TYR A 254 -2.65 -10.02 -17.58
C TYR A 254 -1.63 -8.90 -17.79
N SER A 255 -0.33 -9.13 -17.56
CA SER A 255 0.69 -8.09 -17.57
C SER A 255 1.72 -8.22 -18.67
N THR A 256 1.37 -7.95 -19.85
CA THR A 256 2.26 -7.18 -20.70
C THR A 256 2.33 -5.78 -20.12
N ALA A 257 3.54 -5.21 -19.95
CA ALA A 257 3.81 -3.91 -19.34
C ALA A 257 2.70 -2.87 -19.61
N ARG A 258 1.82 -2.68 -18.64
CA ARG A 258 0.66 -1.80 -18.79
C ARG A 258 0.87 -0.60 -17.90
N HIS A 259 0.92 0.58 -18.50
CA HIS A 259 0.75 1.82 -17.77
C HIS A 259 -0.75 2.03 -17.58
N TYR A 260 -1.22 1.96 -16.35
CA TYR A 260 -2.59 2.34 -16.02
C TYR A 260 -2.59 3.82 -15.70
N LEU A 261 -3.23 4.59 -16.55
CA LEU A 261 -3.50 5.98 -16.31
C LEU A 261 -4.96 6.12 -15.91
N ASN A 262 -5.18 6.36 -14.63
CA ASN A 262 -6.52 6.63 -14.12
C ASN A 262 -6.61 8.11 -13.79
N THR A 263 -7.41 8.83 -14.55
CA THR A 263 -7.63 10.27 -14.38
C THR A 263 -9.07 10.50 -13.98
N THR A 264 -9.29 10.97 -12.76
CA THR A 264 -10.62 11.29 -12.26
C THR A 264 -10.76 12.81 -12.14
N TYR A 265 -11.64 13.40 -12.94
CA TYR A 265 -12.02 14.82 -12.84
C TYR A 265 -13.25 14.95 -11.93
N ALA A 266 -13.10 14.77 -10.64
CA ALA A 266 -14.25 14.79 -9.73
C ALA A 266 -14.88 16.18 -9.54
N GLU A 267 -14.19 17.25 -9.95
CA GLU A 267 -14.55 18.62 -9.58
C GLU A 267 -14.46 19.64 -10.73
N VAL A 268 -14.42 19.21 -11.98
CA VAL A 268 -14.59 20.15 -13.11
C VAL A 268 -16.08 20.33 -13.33
N PRO A 269 -16.70 21.39 -12.80
CA PRO A 269 -18.09 21.69 -13.11
C PRO A 269 -18.17 21.92 -14.61
N ALA A 270 -18.94 21.11 -15.29
CA ALA A 270 -19.29 21.25 -16.71
C ALA A 270 -18.10 21.24 -17.69
N ALA A 271 -17.18 20.27 -17.59
CA ALA A 271 -16.38 19.94 -18.77
C ALA A 271 -17.35 19.51 -19.88
N SER A 272 -17.38 20.24 -20.95
CA SER A 272 -18.19 19.88 -22.10
C SER A 272 -17.63 18.61 -22.73
N GLU A 273 -18.45 17.85 -23.46
CA GLU A 273 -17.99 16.68 -24.22
C GLU A 273 -16.82 17.02 -25.16
N ALA A 274 -16.81 18.23 -25.70
CA ALA A 274 -15.72 18.76 -26.53
C ALA A 274 -14.40 18.87 -25.73
N GLN A 275 -14.45 19.42 -24.51
CA GLN A 275 -13.26 19.50 -23.64
C GLN A 275 -12.75 18.09 -23.21
N LEU A 276 -13.67 17.19 -22.88
CA LEU A 276 -13.33 15.79 -22.60
C LEU A 276 -12.58 15.17 -23.78
N ARG A 277 -13.11 15.33 -25.00
CA ARG A 277 -12.50 14.84 -26.23
C ARG A 277 -11.11 15.42 -26.46
N ASP A 278 -10.94 16.71 -26.30
CA ASP A 278 -9.69 17.44 -26.55
C ASP A 278 -8.60 17.02 -25.55
N ILE A 279 -8.92 16.91 -24.27
CA ILE A 279 -7.99 16.45 -23.24
C ILE A 279 -7.60 14.98 -23.51
N ALA A 280 -8.58 14.11 -23.73
CA ALA A 280 -8.33 12.72 -24.02
C ALA A 280 -7.45 12.53 -25.26
N ARG A 281 -7.72 13.28 -26.33
CA ARG A 281 -6.92 13.23 -27.56
C ARG A 281 -5.47 13.66 -27.32
N GLN A 282 -5.25 14.77 -26.62
CA GLN A 282 -3.90 15.25 -26.30
C GLN A 282 -3.13 14.24 -25.46
N GLN A 283 -3.75 13.69 -24.42
CA GLN A 283 -3.12 12.70 -23.56
C GLN A 283 -2.84 11.38 -24.31
N LEU A 284 -3.76 10.91 -25.14
CA LEU A 284 -3.57 9.70 -25.95
C LEU A 284 -2.46 9.86 -27.00
N GLU A 285 -2.30 11.04 -27.61
CA GLU A 285 -1.16 11.31 -28.50
C GLU A 285 0.16 11.26 -27.75
N LEU A 286 0.25 11.80 -26.52
CA LEU A 286 1.44 11.69 -25.67
C LEU A 286 1.76 10.25 -25.33
N LEU A 287 0.77 9.44 -24.97
CA LEU A 287 0.91 8.04 -24.67
C LEU A 287 1.34 7.22 -25.90
N LYS A 288 0.75 7.52 -27.06
CA LYS A 288 1.14 6.90 -28.34
C LYS A 288 2.60 7.18 -28.68
N GLN A 289 3.06 8.44 -28.50
CA GLN A 289 4.46 8.83 -28.71
C GLN A 289 5.40 8.12 -27.74
N PHE A 290 4.94 7.82 -26.53
CA PHE A 290 5.73 7.06 -25.54
C PHE A 290 5.95 5.60 -25.96
N GLY A 291 5.06 5.07 -26.83
CA GLY A 291 5.25 3.80 -27.54
C GLY A 291 5.10 2.55 -26.68
N GLN A 292 4.56 2.67 -25.46
CA GLN A 292 4.29 1.52 -24.61
C GLN A 292 2.79 1.19 -24.59
N PRO A 293 2.42 -0.09 -24.58
CA PRO A 293 1.02 -0.47 -24.45
C PRO A 293 0.49 -0.07 -23.08
N GLY A 294 -0.76 0.34 -23.01
CA GLY A 294 -1.37 0.76 -21.75
C GLY A 294 -2.88 0.97 -21.86
N ILE A 295 -3.54 1.00 -20.71
CA ILE A 295 -4.95 1.38 -20.60
C ILE A 295 -4.99 2.84 -20.14
N TYR A 296 -5.69 3.65 -20.93
CA TYR A 296 -6.01 5.02 -20.60
C TYR A 296 -7.46 5.12 -20.14
N GLU A 297 -7.68 5.71 -18.98
CA GLU A 297 -8.99 5.96 -18.44
C GLU A 297 -9.11 7.43 -18.05
N LEU A 298 -10.13 8.11 -18.57
CA LEU A 298 -10.48 9.46 -18.23
C LEU A 298 -11.91 9.51 -17.72
N HIS A 299 -12.09 9.97 -16.50
CA HIS A 299 -13.40 10.14 -15.89
C HIS A 299 -13.70 11.62 -15.68
N VAL A 300 -14.85 12.07 -16.18
CA VAL A 300 -15.35 13.44 -16.00
C VAL A 300 -16.81 13.35 -15.57
N ASN A 301 -17.11 13.65 -14.31
CA ASN A 301 -18.44 13.49 -13.73
C ASN A 301 -18.98 12.06 -13.93
N LYS A 302 -20.03 11.90 -14.73
CA LYS A 302 -20.64 10.61 -15.10
C LYS A 302 -20.14 10.05 -16.44
N ALA A 303 -19.33 10.78 -17.16
CA ALA A 303 -18.75 10.35 -18.43
C ALA A 303 -17.37 9.75 -18.20
N SER A 304 -17.08 8.67 -18.90
CA SER A 304 -15.77 8.03 -18.91
C SER A 304 -15.33 7.73 -20.33
N VAL A 305 -14.03 7.75 -20.54
CA VAL A 305 -13.38 7.30 -21.78
C VAL A 305 -12.33 6.29 -21.38
N THR A 306 -12.41 5.09 -21.94
CA THR A 306 -11.44 4.03 -21.74
C THR A 306 -10.90 3.59 -23.09
N VAL A 307 -9.57 3.62 -23.26
CA VAL A 307 -8.88 3.26 -24.51
C VAL A 307 -7.69 2.35 -24.20
N TRP A 308 -7.54 1.28 -24.96
CA TRP A 308 -6.41 0.38 -24.85
C TRP A 308 -5.37 0.64 -25.95
N LEU A 309 -4.31 1.34 -25.62
CA LEU A 309 -3.17 1.56 -26.50
C LEU A 309 -2.35 0.29 -26.71
N GLY A 310 -2.12 -0.10 -27.96
CA GLY A 310 -1.39 -1.33 -28.28
C GLY A 310 -2.17 -2.62 -28.02
N GLY A 311 -3.48 -2.53 -27.96
CA GLY A 311 -4.40 -3.65 -27.78
C GLY A 311 -5.81 -3.29 -28.18
N CYS A 312 -6.76 -4.19 -27.90
CA CYS A 312 -8.17 -4.02 -28.20
C CYS A 312 -9.03 -4.49 -27.03
N MET A 313 -9.92 -3.67 -26.55
CA MET A 313 -10.82 -4.04 -25.44
C MET A 313 -11.95 -5.01 -25.85
N GLY A 314 -12.11 -5.23 -27.17
CA GLY A 314 -13.22 -6.02 -27.68
C GLY A 314 -14.58 -5.31 -27.57
N GLU A 315 -15.63 -6.04 -27.87
CA GLU A 315 -17.01 -5.55 -27.69
C GLU A 315 -17.34 -5.54 -26.19
N MET A 316 -17.65 -4.37 -25.66
CA MET A 316 -18.19 -4.28 -24.30
C MET A 316 -19.64 -4.80 -24.27
N PRO A 317 -20.07 -5.42 -23.16
CA PRO A 317 -21.48 -5.82 -23.01
C PRO A 317 -22.41 -4.61 -23.22
N PRO A 318 -23.60 -4.79 -23.78
CA PRO A 318 -24.54 -3.72 -24.08
C PRO A 318 -24.97 -2.86 -22.87
N SER A 319 -24.73 -3.34 -21.66
CA SER A 319 -25.01 -2.64 -20.40
C SER A 319 -24.01 -1.49 -20.11
N GLN A 320 -22.85 -1.47 -20.75
CA GLN A 320 -21.86 -0.39 -20.66
C GLN A 320 -21.85 0.36 -22.00
N ARG A 321 -22.79 1.28 -22.17
CA ARG A 321 -22.86 2.11 -23.37
C ARG A 321 -21.61 2.99 -23.44
N THR A 322 -20.76 2.70 -24.40
CA THR A 322 -19.63 3.54 -24.81
C THR A 322 -20.16 4.90 -25.25
N SER A 323 -19.59 5.99 -24.73
CA SER A 323 -19.93 7.33 -25.22
C SER A 323 -19.48 7.48 -26.67
N ALA A 324 -20.10 8.42 -27.42
CA ALA A 324 -19.69 8.70 -28.80
C ALA A 324 -18.20 9.09 -28.89
N VAL A 325 -17.72 9.86 -27.88
CA VAL A 325 -16.30 10.23 -27.76
C VAL A 325 -15.40 9.01 -27.52
N GLU A 326 -15.80 8.10 -26.66
CA GLU A 326 -15.03 6.89 -26.41
C GLU A 326 -14.96 6.01 -27.67
N ALA A 327 -16.08 5.82 -28.36
CA ALA A 327 -16.12 5.05 -29.60
C ALA A 327 -15.19 5.64 -30.69
N GLU A 328 -15.20 6.98 -30.86
CA GLU A 328 -14.29 7.69 -31.74
C GLU A 328 -12.83 7.45 -31.39
N LEU A 329 -12.48 7.61 -30.11
CA LEU A 329 -11.10 7.49 -29.62
C LEU A 329 -10.60 6.04 -29.67
N ARG A 330 -11.44 5.07 -29.33
CA ARG A 330 -11.11 3.65 -29.48
C ARG A 330 -10.84 3.31 -30.95
N GLY A 331 -11.70 3.74 -31.87
CA GLY A 331 -11.48 3.53 -33.30
C GLY A 331 -10.19 4.13 -33.86
N LYS A 332 -9.68 5.20 -33.21
CA LYS A 332 -8.42 5.86 -33.61
C LYS A 332 -7.16 5.26 -32.99
N TYR A 333 -7.24 4.79 -31.74
CA TYR A 333 -6.04 4.47 -30.94
C TYR A 333 -5.92 3.00 -30.58
N GLU A 334 -7.00 2.21 -30.63
CA GLU A 334 -6.92 0.78 -30.41
C GLU A 334 -6.47 0.05 -31.69
N THR A 335 -5.74 -1.05 -31.50
CA THR A 335 -5.31 -1.94 -32.60
C THR A 335 -6.08 -3.25 -32.46
N CYS A 336 -7.34 -3.25 -32.91
CA CYS A 336 -8.15 -4.47 -32.92
C CYS A 336 -7.75 -5.35 -34.11
N PRO A 337 -7.60 -6.69 -33.89
CA PRO A 337 -7.47 -7.62 -35.01
C PRO A 337 -8.73 -7.56 -35.89
N SER A 338 -8.52 -7.49 -37.19
CA SER A 338 -9.58 -7.56 -38.21
C SER A 338 -10.19 -8.96 -38.27
#